data_f4aef5b66e0aeb4ed8aa86ea0f718a1d
#
_entry.id   f4aef5b66e0aeb4ed8aa86ea0f718a1d
#
_cell.length_a   1.000
_cell.length_b   1.000
_cell.length_c   1.000
_cell.angle_alpha   90.00
_cell.angle_beta   90.00
_cell.angle_gamma   90.00
#
_symmetry.space_group_name_H-M   'P 1'
#
loop_
_entity.id
_entity.type
_entity.pdbx_description
1 polymer ?
#
loop_
_entity_poly.entity_id
_entity_poly.type
_entity_poly.pdbx_seq_one_letter_code
_entity_poly.pdbx_strand_id
1 'polypeptide(L)'
;PKRVIVFSPHPDDDVISMGGTIYRLVGQGHDVHIAYETSGNIAVADEEATRFMHFVNGFNQIFDLNCDFIPEKYSDVKKFLAGKKEGQPDTRDILDIKGLIRRGEARTACTFNEIPLSHVHFLDLPFYESGCVEKLPMTQTDVDIVKQLIEEVRPHQIYVAADLADPHGTHRKCTEAVLAALEQIKESGAEWLNDCRIWMYRGAWAEWPVEDIEMCVPMSPEELMHKRKAILKHSSQMESAPYLGNDSRLFWQRAEDRNRGTARLYDALGLASYEAMEAFREYHL
;
A
#
# COMPACT_ATOMS: atom_id res chain seq x y z
N PRO A 1 -20.71 6.94 -11.92
CA PRO A 1 -19.54 6.40 -11.23
C PRO A 1 -18.45 6.02 -12.21
N LYS A 2 -17.18 6.26 -11.83
CA LYS A 2 -16.02 5.81 -12.60
C LYS A 2 -15.38 4.63 -11.88
N ARG A 3 -14.79 3.71 -12.63
CA ARG A 3 -13.95 2.64 -12.07
C ARG A 3 -12.55 3.20 -11.87
N VAL A 4 -12.00 2.96 -10.68
CA VAL A 4 -10.70 3.48 -10.26
C VAL A 4 -9.88 2.32 -9.70
N ILE A 5 -8.61 2.21 -10.10
CA ILE A 5 -7.64 1.33 -9.45
C ILE A 5 -6.58 2.18 -8.78
N VAL A 6 -6.30 1.88 -7.51
CA VAL A 6 -5.15 2.40 -6.78
C VAL A 6 -4.17 1.26 -6.59
N PHE A 7 -3.01 1.32 -7.24
CA PHE A 7 -1.91 0.40 -7.02
C PHE A 7 -1.09 0.87 -5.83
N SER A 8 -0.90 0.00 -4.86
CA SER A 8 -0.17 0.23 -3.62
C SER A 8 0.99 -0.76 -3.54
N PRO A 9 2.25 -0.31 -3.64
CA PRO A 9 3.41 -1.20 -3.55
C PRO A 9 3.40 -2.10 -2.33
N HIS A 10 3.10 -1.54 -1.15
CA HIS A 10 2.88 -2.28 0.08
C HIS A 10 1.50 -1.96 0.67
N PRO A 11 0.95 -2.83 1.54
CA PRO A 11 -0.27 -2.54 2.28
C PRO A 11 -0.06 -1.36 3.25
N ASP A 12 -0.39 -0.14 2.86
CA ASP A 12 -0.41 1.16 3.55
C ASP A 12 -0.05 2.35 2.65
N ASP A 13 0.71 2.14 1.56
CA ASP A 13 1.15 3.21 0.67
C ASP A 13 -0.02 3.99 0.05
N ASP A 14 -1.14 3.31 -0.21
CA ASP A 14 -2.39 3.91 -0.69
C ASP A 14 -2.94 4.96 0.27
N VAL A 15 -3.15 4.59 1.53
CA VAL A 15 -3.73 5.52 2.54
C VAL A 15 -2.73 6.57 3.00
N ILE A 16 -1.42 6.25 3.05
CA ILE A 16 -0.36 7.20 3.37
C ILE A 16 -0.28 8.28 2.30
N SER A 17 -0.36 7.89 1.04
CA SER A 17 -0.16 8.80 -0.10
C SER A 17 -1.42 9.55 -0.47
N MET A 18 -2.56 8.86 -0.56
CA MET A 18 -3.79 9.41 -1.11
C MET A 18 -5.07 9.03 -0.36
N GLY A 19 -4.97 8.78 0.95
CA GLY A 19 -6.12 8.36 1.77
C GLY A 19 -7.28 9.36 1.78
N GLY A 20 -7.01 10.66 1.67
CA GLY A 20 -8.04 11.69 1.52
C GLY A 20 -8.74 11.63 0.16
N THR A 21 -7.98 11.41 -0.90
CA THR A 21 -8.52 11.22 -2.26
C THR A 21 -9.35 9.95 -2.34
N ILE A 22 -8.88 8.83 -1.75
CA ILE A 22 -9.65 7.56 -1.67
C ILE A 22 -11.00 7.80 -1.00
N TYR A 23 -11.00 8.40 0.19
CA TYR A 23 -12.22 8.72 0.93
C TYR A 23 -13.20 9.54 0.09
N ARG A 24 -12.70 10.55 -0.62
CA ARG A 24 -13.52 11.41 -1.48
C ARG A 24 -14.06 10.66 -2.71
N LEU A 25 -13.26 9.83 -3.37
CA LEU A 25 -13.69 9.03 -4.52
C LEU A 25 -14.82 8.08 -4.13
N VAL A 26 -14.70 7.39 -2.99
CA VAL A 26 -15.76 6.51 -2.47
C VAL A 26 -17.01 7.32 -2.11
N GLY A 27 -16.87 8.44 -1.38
CA GLY A 27 -17.98 9.32 -1.01
C GLY A 27 -18.71 9.92 -2.22
N GLN A 28 -18.05 10.05 -3.37
CA GLN A 28 -18.64 10.46 -4.64
C GLN A 28 -19.31 9.31 -5.42
N GLY A 29 -19.30 8.10 -4.86
CA GLY A 29 -19.92 6.91 -5.46
C GLY A 29 -19.12 6.31 -6.61
N HIS A 30 -17.82 6.55 -6.67
CA HIS A 30 -16.95 5.86 -7.63
C HIS A 30 -16.71 4.41 -7.21
N ASP A 31 -16.44 3.58 -8.19
CA ASP A 31 -16.11 2.15 -8.03
C ASP A 31 -14.60 2.02 -7.83
N VAL A 32 -14.17 1.99 -6.57
CA VAL A 32 -12.77 2.06 -6.18
C VAL A 32 -12.23 0.68 -5.84
N HIS A 33 -11.16 0.28 -6.52
CA HIS A 33 -10.39 -0.94 -6.28
C HIS A 33 -9.01 -0.58 -5.72
N ILE A 34 -8.56 -1.30 -4.70
CA ILE A 34 -7.20 -1.18 -4.17
C ILE A 34 -6.44 -2.45 -4.52
N ALA A 35 -5.29 -2.31 -5.16
CA ALA A 35 -4.42 -3.40 -5.57
C ALA A 35 -3.09 -3.33 -4.83
N TYR A 36 -2.93 -4.17 -3.81
CA TYR A 36 -1.67 -4.32 -3.09
C TYR A 36 -0.74 -5.21 -3.89
N GLU A 37 0.37 -4.65 -4.36
CA GLU A 37 1.27 -5.30 -5.30
C GLU A 37 2.17 -6.33 -4.62
N THR A 38 2.57 -6.07 -3.36
CA THR A 38 3.38 -6.99 -2.56
C THR A 38 2.75 -7.26 -1.20
N SER A 39 3.15 -8.33 -0.54
CA SER A 39 2.66 -8.66 0.80
C SER A 39 3.15 -7.71 1.90
N GLY A 40 4.29 -7.04 1.70
CA GLY A 40 4.94 -6.21 2.73
C GLY A 40 5.40 -7.01 3.97
N ASN A 41 5.48 -8.33 3.88
CA ASN A 41 5.72 -9.25 4.99
C ASN A 41 7.06 -9.00 5.72
N ILE A 42 8.10 -8.59 4.99
CA ILE A 42 9.46 -8.38 5.56
C ILE A 42 9.47 -7.22 6.58
N ALA A 43 8.54 -6.27 6.45
CA ALA A 43 8.48 -5.10 7.32
C ALA A 43 7.72 -5.35 8.65
N VAL A 44 7.21 -6.56 8.87
CA VAL A 44 6.51 -6.90 10.13
C VAL A 44 7.52 -7.39 11.16
N ALA A 45 7.46 -6.81 12.37
CA ALA A 45 8.32 -7.21 13.48
C ALA A 45 8.05 -8.66 13.94
N ASP A 46 9.07 -9.32 14.47
CA ASP A 46 8.97 -10.70 14.96
C ASP A 46 8.03 -10.81 16.15
N GLU A 47 7.96 -9.77 16.98
CA GLU A 47 7.03 -9.64 18.11
C GLU A 47 5.57 -9.66 17.66
N GLU A 48 5.26 -8.99 16.54
CA GLU A 48 3.91 -9.00 15.97
C GLU A 48 3.53 -10.40 15.49
N ALA A 49 4.41 -11.09 14.77
CA ALA A 49 4.17 -12.48 14.36
C ALA A 49 3.93 -13.39 15.58
N THR A 50 4.72 -13.21 16.64
CA THR A 50 4.56 -13.94 17.90
C THR A 50 3.21 -13.62 18.57
N ARG A 51 2.82 -12.35 18.63
CA ARG A 51 1.53 -11.91 19.19
C ARG A 51 0.34 -12.55 18.50
N PHE A 52 0.35 -12.57 17.16
CA PHE A 52 -0.72 -13.20 16.40
C PHE A 52 -0.73 -14.72 16.54
N MET A 53 0.41 -15.37 16.63
CA MET A 53 0.47 -16.81 16.92
C MET A 53 -0.02 -17.15 18.33
N HIS A 54 0.22 -16.32 19.33
CA HIS A 54 -0.39 -16.45 20.67
C HIS A 54 -1.93 -16.38 20.56
N PHE A 55 -2.45 -15.41 19.78
CA PHE A 55 -3.89 -15.27 19.59
C PHE A 55 -4.49 -16.52 18.93
N VAL A 56 -3.89 -17.02 17.83
CA VAL A 56 -4.38 -18.19 17.10
C VAL A 56 -4.38 -19.44 18.00
N ASN A 57 -3.30 -19.65 18.77
CA ASN A 57 -3.21 -20.77 19.70
C ASN A 57 -4.25 -20.67 20.82
N GLY A 58 -4.44 -19.47 21.40
CA GLY A 58 -5.48 -19.21 22.38
C GLY A 58 -6.89 -19.39 21.82
N PHE A 59 -7.12 -18.94 20.58
CA PHE A 59 -8.40 -19.13 19.90
C PHE A 59 -8.74 -20.61 19.71
N ASN A 60 -7.77 -21.44 19.28
CA ASN A 60 -7.92 -22.88 19.18
C ASN A 60 -8.36 -23.52 20.51
N GLN A 61 -7.76 -23.07 21.64
CA GLN A 61 -8.07 -23.56 22.96
C GLN A 61 -9.46 -23.13 23.48
N ILE A 62 -9.79 -21.82 23.31
CA ILE A 62 -11.06 -21.25 23.85
C ILE A 62 -12.26 -21.83 23.10
N PHE A 63 -12.15 -22.10 21.80
CA PHE A 63 -13.24 -22.57 20.98
C PHE A 63 -13.24 -24.10 20.75
N ASP A 64 -12.37 -24.84 21.46
CA ASP A 64 -12.25 -26.30 21.36
C ASP A 64 -12.18 -26.82 19.91
N LEU A 65 -11.40 -26.12 19.05
CA LEU A 65 -11.30 -26.50 17.64
C LEU A 65 -10.57 -27.83 17.44
N ASN A 66 -9.85 -28.32 18.46
CA ASN A 66 -9.11 -29.57 18.49
C ASN A 66 -8.16 -29.75 17.28
N CYS A 67 -7.55 -28.65 16.85
CA CYS A 67 -6.59 -28.66 15.76
C CYS A 67 -5.18 -28.80 16.34
N ASP A 68 -4.66 -30.03 16.42
CA ASP A 68 -3.35 -30.34 17.01
C ASP A 68 -2.17 -29.70 16.25
N PHE A 69 -2.37 -29.36 14.98
CA PHE A 69 -1.38 -28.67 14.15
C PHE A 69 -1.07 -27.24 14.64
N ILE A 70 -2.04 -26.54 15.26
CA ILE A 70 -1.84 -25.15 15.71
C ILE A 70 -0.81 -25.05 16.85
N PRO A 71 -0.89 -25.84 17.94
CA PRO A 71 0.15 -25.85 18.98
C PRO A 71 1.54 -26.23 18.48
N GLU A 72 1.62 -27.17 17.53
CA GLU A 72 2.88 -27.57 16.90
C GLU A 72 3.51 -26.38 16.15
N LYS A 73 2.76 -25.78 15.23
CA LYS A 73 3.21 -24.57 14.49
C LYS A 73 3.59 -23.41 15.39
N TYR A 74 2.79 -23.17 16.43
CA TYR A 74 3.12 -22.16 17.43
C TYR A 74 4.48 -22.42 18.07
N SER A 75 4.73 -23.68 18.46
CA SER A 75 6.02 -24.08 19.07
C SER A 75 7.19 -23.88 18.12
N ASP A 76 7.02 -24.24 16.84
CA ASP A 76 8.07 -24.14 15.82
C ASP A 76 8.41 -22.67 15.52
N VAL A 77 7.40 -21.83 15.29
CA VAL A 77 7.58 -20.39 15.11
C VAL A 77 8.30 -19.77 16.30
N LYS A 78 7.86 -20.07 17.53
CA LYS A 78 8.47 -19.56 18.74
C LYS A 78 9.93 -19.99 18.89
N LYS A 79 10.26 -21.24 18.61
CA LYS A 79 11.65 -21.76 18.66
C LYS A 79 12.53 -21.06 17.63
N PHE A 80 12.03 -20.91 16.39
CA PHE A 80 12.78 -20.25 15.34
C PHE A 80 13.07 -18.80 15.71
N LEU A 81 12.05 -18.02 16.08
CA LEU A 81 12.20 -16.61 16.43
C LEU A 81 13.11 -16.39 17.63
N ALA A 82 13.06 -17.27 18.65
CA ALA A 82 13.95 -17.19 19.81
C ALA A 82 15.42 -17.49 19.48
N GLY A 83 15.67 -18.26 18.42
CA GLY A 83 17.03 -18.61 17.95
C GLY A 83 17.50 -17.80 16.74
N LYS A 84 16.68 -16.92 16.21
CA LYS A 84 16.96 -16.13 14.99
C LYS A 84 18.11 -15.18 15.20
N LYS A 85 19.06 -15.20 14.28
CA LYS A 85 20.22 -14.29 14.27
C LYS A 85 19.92 -13.03 13.48
N GLU A 86 20.61 -11.96 13.80
CA GLU A 86 20.54 -10.73 13.03
C GLU A 86 20.83 -10.99 11.55
N GLY A 87 19.99 -10.47 10.65
CA GLY A 87 20.08 -10.68 9.20
C GLY A 87 19.65 -12.06 8.71
N GLN A 88 19.22 -12.98 9.60
CA GLN A 88 18.72 -14.28 9.19
C GLN A 88 17.33 -14.14 8.55
N PRO A 89 17.11 -14.67 7.32
CA PRO A 89 15.80 -14.66 6.67
C PRO A 89 14.76 -15.44 7.47
N ASP A 90 13.51 -14.98 7.39
CA ASP A 90 12.37 -15.70 7.97
C ASP A 90 12.09 -17.00 7.20
N THR A 91 11.51 -17.98 7.89
CA THR A 91 10.96 -19.16 7.23
C THR A 91 9.71 -18.79 6.44
N ARG A 92 9.31 -19.64 5.48
CA ARG A 92 8.09 -19.43 4.70
C ARG A 92 6.86 -19.26 5.61
N ASP A 93 6.72 -20.09 6.62
CA ASP A 93 5.61 -20.01 7.59
C ASP A 93 5.54 -18.64 8.28
N ILE A 94 6.69 -18.08 8.67
CA ILE A 94 6.73 -16.76 9.32
C ILE A 94 6.41 -15.65 8.33
N LEU A 95 6.92 -15.72 7.10
CA LEU A 95 6.59 -14.79 6.04
C LEU A 95 5.10 -14.80 5.73
N ASP A 96 4.48 -15.98 5.70
CA ASP A 96 3.04 -16.13 5.48
C ASP A 96 2.22 -15.54 6.63
N ILE A 97 2.63 -15.76 7.90
CA ILE A 97 2.00 -15.13 9.06
C ILE A 97 2.11 -13.60 8.97
N LYS A 98 3.29 -13.07 8.69
CA LYS A 98 3.54 -11.64 8.54
C LYS A 98 2.72 -11.04 7.40
N GLY A 99 2.62 -11.75 6.26
CA GLY A 99 1.77 -11.38 5.14
C GLY A 99 0.28 -11.36 5.51
N LEU A 100 -0.20 -12.34 6.28
CA LEU A 100 -1.58 -12.37 6.77
C LEU A 100 -1.90 -11.19 7.70
N ILE A 101 -0.95 -10.77 8.54
CA ILE A 101 -1.11 -9.57 9.39
C ILE A 101 -1.34 -8.35 8.51
N ARG A 102 -0.45 -8.10 7.54
CA ARG A 102 -0.56 -6.96 6.61
C ARG A 102 -1.87 -6.98 5.81
N ARG A 103 -2.29 -8.16 5.33
CA ARG A 103 -3.58 -8.32 4.63
C ARG A 103 -4.78 -8.02 5.52
N GLY A 104 -4.73 -8.41 6.80
CA GLY A 104 -5.77 -8.09 7.78
C GLY A 104 -5.90 -6.59 8.01
N GLU A 105 -4.78 -5.90 8.15
CA GLU A 105 -4.70 -4.46 8.29
C GLU A 105 -5.22 -3.73 7.05
N ALA A 106 -4.79 -4.14 5.86
CA ALA A 106 -5.24 -3.61 4.58
C ALA A 106 -6.76 -3.73 4.39
N ARG A 107 -7.32 -4.93 4.67
CA ARG A 107 -8.78 -5.13 4.64
C ARG A 107 -9.51 -4.22 5.62
N THR A 108 -8.94 -4.02 6.81
CA THR A 108 -9.53 -3.13 7.82
C THR A 108 -9.49 -1.67 7.36
N ALA A 109 -8.41 -1.21 6.75
CA ALA A 109 -8.29 0.13 6.19
C ALA A 109 -9.27 0.34 5.03
N CYS A 110 -9.40 -0.63 4.12
CA CYS A 110 -10.36 -0.59 3.02
C CYS A 110 -11.82 -0.57 3.53
N THR A 111 -12.17 -1.43 4.48
CA THR A 111 -13.51 -1.44 5.10
C THR A 111 -13.80 -0.13 5.81
N PHE A 112 -12.83 0.47 6.49
CA PHE A 112 -12.96 1.77 7.13
C PHE A 112 -13.23 2.90 6.11
N ASN A 113 -12.70 2.77 4.88
CA ASN A 113 -12.97 3.66 3.75
C ASN A 113 -14.22 3.24 2.96
N GLU A 114 -15.05 2.31 3.46
CA GLU A 114 -16.27 1.81 2.82
C GLU A 114 -16.03 1.12 1.47
N ILE A 115 -14.82 0.61 1.24
CA ILE A 115 -14.47 -0.16 0.04
C ILE A 115 -14.87 -1.63 0.27
N PRO A 116 -15.68 -2.23 -0.63
CA PRO A 116 -16.05 -3.64 -0.54
C PRO A 116 -14.82 -4.56 -0.59
N LEU A 117 -14.81 -5.63 0.21
CA LEU A 117 -13.69 -6.58 0.20
C LEU A 117 -13.47 -7.28 -1.15
N SER A 118 -14.50 -7.34 -2.00
CA SER A 118 -14.39 -7.82 -3.39
C SER A 118 -13.55 -6.90 -4.29
N HIS A 119 -13.32 -5.65 -3.87
CA HIS A 119 -12.49 -4.67 -4.59
C HIS A 119 -11.08 -4.53 -3.98
N VAL A 120 -10.73 -5.42 -3.06
CA VAL A 120 -9.40 -5.46 -2.43
C VAL A 120 -8.61 -6.62 -3.01
N HIS A 121 -7.59 -6.29 -3.79
CA HIS A 121 -6.78 -7.24 -4.52
C HIS A 121 -5.39 -7.37 -3.89
N PHE A 122 -4.91 -8.60 -3.72
CA PHE A 122 -3.55 -8.91 -3.28
C PHE A 122 -2.85 -9.63 -4.42
N LEU A 123 -1.92 -8.95 -5.07
CA LEU A 123 -1.28 -9.43 -6.30
C LEU A 123 -0.11 -10.37 -6.01
N ASP A 124 0.55 -10.20 -4.86
CA ASP A 124 1.69 -11.01 -4.42
C ASP A 124 2.74 -11.19 -5.53
N LEU A 125 3.19 -10.06 -6.11
CA LEU A 125 4.10 -10.09 -7.25
C LEU A 125 5.35 -10.91 -6.94
N PRO A 126 5.67 -11.92 -7.76
CA PRO A 126 6.74 -12.91 -7.50
C PRO A 126 8.12 -12.31 -7.23
N PHE A 127 8.45 -11.16 -7.83
CA PHE A 127 9.73 -10.52 -7.60
C PHE A 127 9.98 -10.18 -6.12
N TYR A 128 8.90 -9.92 -5.36
CA TYR A 128 8.96 -9.55 -3.94
C TYR A 128 8.90 -10.77 -3.02
N GLU A 129 8.11 -11.77 -3.35
CA GLU A 129 7.72 -12.87 -2.46
C GLU A 129 8.84 -13.89 -2.20
N SER A 130 10.09 -13.58 -2.59
CA SER A 130 11.28 -14.36 -2.25
C SER A 130 11.58 -14.41 -0.75
N GLY A 131 11.04 -13.46 0.03
CA GLY A 131 11.31 -13.31 1.46
C GLY A 131 12.69 -12.73 1.80
N CYS A 132 13.47 -12.33 0.78
CA CYS A 132 14.77 -11.71 0.95
C CYS A 132 14.67 -10.18 0.88
N VAL A 133 15.61 -9.50 1.56
CA VAL A 133 15.73 -8.03 1.45
C VAL A 133 16.07 -7.63 0.02
N GLU A 134 16.99 -8.35 -0.61
CA GLU A 134 17.30 -8.19 -2.03
C GLU A 134 16.19 -8.84 -2.87
N LYS A 135 15.54 -8.03 -3.71
CA LYS A 135 14.40 -8.43 -4.52
C LYS A 135 14.85 -9.09 -5.83
N LEU A 136 14.12 -10.12 -6.24
CA LEU A 136 14.32 -10.75 -7.54
C LEU A 136 14.12 -9.73 -8.68
N PRO A 137 14.70 -9.98 -9.87
CA PRO A 137 14.34 -9.22 -11.06
C PRO A 137 12.83 -9.35 -11.34
N MET A 138 12.22 -8.26 -11.79
CA MET A 138 10.86 -8.30 -12.33
C MET A 138 10.82 -9.16 -13.60
N THR A 139 9.77 -9.93 -13.75
CA THR A 139 9.57 -10.86 -14.89
C THR A 139 8.24 -10.56 -15.60
N GLN A 140 8.04 -11.19 -16.75
CA GLN A 140 6.76 -11.10 -17.46
C GLN A 140 5.58 -11.60 -16.61
N THR A 141 5.79 -12.55 -15.71
CA THR A 141 4.74 -13.03 -14.80
C THR A 141 4.21 -11.92 -13.89
N ASP A 142 5.09 -11.06 -13.38
CA ASP A 142 4.68 -9.92 -12.57
C ASP A 142 3.80 -8.95 -13.39
N VAL A 143 4.20 -8.68 -14.63
CA VAL A 143 3.46 -7.83 -15.57
C VAL A 143 2.10 -8.44 -15.93
N ASP A 144 2.04 -9.74 -16.19
CA ASP A 144 0.80 -10.45 -16.57
C ASP A 144 -0.24 -10.41 -15.45
N ILE A 145 0.18 -10.53 -14.18
CA ILE A 145 -0.71 -10.42 -13.02
C ILE A 145 -1.36 -9.03 -12.96
N VAL A 146 -0.55 -7.98 -13.10
CA VAL A 146 -1.03 -6.60 -13.11
C VAL A 146 -1.95 -6.34 -14.30
N LYS A 147 -1.55 -6.79 -15.48
CA LYS A 147 -2.31 -6.65 -16.73
C LYS A 147 -3.69 -7.28 -16.61
N GLN A 148 -3.77 -8.50 -16.07
CA GLN A 148 -5.04 -9.19 -15.88
C GLN A 148 -6.01 -8.35 -15.04
N LEU A 149 -5.59 -7.79 -13.91
CA LEU A 149 -6.45 -6.95 -13.09
C LEU A 149 -6.92 -5.70 -13.84
N ILE A 150 -6.01 -5.03 -14.57
CA ILE A 150 -6.36 -3.82 -15.34
C ILE A 150 -7.40 -4.16 -16.42
N GLU A 151 -7.24 -5.27 -17.13
CA GLU A 151 -8.17 -5.72 -18.19
C GLU A 151 -9.53 -6.16 -17.61
N GLU A 152 -9.57 -6.77 -16.42
CA GLU A 152 -10.80 -7.13 -15.72
C GLU A 152 -11.60 -5.91 -15.29
N VAL A 153 -10.96 -4.92 -14.68
CA VAL A 153 -11.63 -3.73 -14.16
C VAL A 153 -11.91 -2.70 -15.25
N ARG A 154 -11.00 -2.56 -16.25
CA ARG A 154 -11.04 -1.51 -17.29
C ARG A 154 -11.29 -0.13 -16.69
N PRO A 155 -10.34 0.38 -15.88
CA PRO A 155 -10.53 1.60 -15.10
C PRO A 155 -10.60 2.84 -15.98
N HIS A 156 -11.26 3.89 -15.47
CA HIS A 156 -11.21 5.24 -16.03
C HIS A 156 -10.08 6.07 -15.41
N GLN A 157 -9.61 5.64 -14.22
CA GLN A 157 -8.48 6.25 -13.53
C GLN A 157 -7.62 5.17 -12.88
N ILE A 158 -6.33 5.32 -13.01
CA ILE A 158 -5.33 4.50 -12.35
C ILE A 158 -4.44 5.44 -11.52
N TYR A 159 -4.16 5.04 -10.29
CA TYR A 159 -3.20 5.72 -9.43
C TYR A 159 -2.03 4.78 -9.15
N VAL A 160 -0.80 5.27 -9.35
CA VAL A 160 0.43 4.50 -9.16
C VAL A 160 1.44 5.26 -8.32
N ALA A 161 2.26 4.54 -7.57
CA ALA A 161 3.37 5.14 -6.85
C ALA A 161 4.45 5.61 -7.83
N ALA A 162 4.98 6.82 -7.62
CA ALA A 162 6.10 7.36 -8.38
C ALA A 162 7.28 7.71 -7.47
N ASP A 163 7.39 7.03 -6.34
CA ASP A 163 8.50 7.17 -5.40
C ASP A 163 9.67 6.29 -5.85
N LEU A 164 10.34 6.73 -6.92
CA LEU A 164 11.43 6.00 -7.55
C LEU A 164 12.75 6.07 -6.74
N ALA A 165 12.77 6.87 -5.68
CA ALA A 165 13.89 7.01 -4.77
C ALA A 165 13.86 6.01 -3.60
N ASP A 166 12.94 5.04 -3.65
CA ASP A 166 12.83 3.95 -2.67
C ASP A 166 14.17 3.20 -2.55
N PRO A 167 14.80 3.20 -1.36
CA PRO A 167 16.10 2.57 -1.15
C PRO A 167 16.10 1.06 -1.44
N HIS A 168 14.95 0.40 -1.36
CA HIS A 168 14.79 -1.03 -1.61
C HIS A 168 14.39 -1.39 -3.04
N GLY A 169 14.06 -0.38 -3.86
CA GLY A 169 13.67 -0.54 -5.26
C GLY A 169 12.32 -1.24 -5.47
N THR A 170 11.53 -1.48 -4.41
CA THR A 170 10.22 -2.14 -4.50
C THR A 170 9.23 -1.26 -5.24
N HIS A 171 9.08 0.01 -4.82
CA HIS A 171 8.15 0.95 -5.45
C HIS A 171 8.46 1.14 -6.93
N ARG A 172 9.75 1.24 -7.30
CA ARG A 172 10.16 1.33 -8.71
C ARG A 172 9.70 0.12 -9.51
N LYS A 173 9.96 -1.11 -9.02
CA LYS A 173 9.57 -2.34 -9.72
C LYS A 173 8.05 -2.47 -9.85
N CYS A 174 7.31 -2.12 -8.81
CA CYS A 174 5.85 -2.08 -8.85
C CYS A 174 5.36 -1.12 -9.95
N THR A 175 5.87 0.11 -9.96
CA THR A 175 5.53 1.09 -10.99
C THR A 175 5.90 0.60 -12.40
N GLU A 176 7.10 0.03 -12.58
CA GLU A 176 7.56 -0.54 -13.85
C GLU A 176 6.62 -1.67 -14.33
N ALA A 177 6.14 -2.53 -13.43
CA ALA A 177 5.18 -3.58 -13.77
C ALA A 177 3.84 -3.03 -14.27
N VAL A 178 3.30 -1.99 -13.59
CA VAL A 178 2.06 -1.33 -14.01
C VAL A 178 2.21 -0.65 -15.35
N LEU A 179 3.31 0.11 -15.56
CA LEU A 179 3.54 0.80 -16.82
C LEU A 179 3.76 -0.17 -17.99
N ALA A 180 4.53 -1.26 -17.78
CA ALA A 180 4.71 -2.30 -18.79
C ALA A 180 3.39 -3.00 -19.14
N ALA A 181 2.52 -3.27 -18.15
CA ALA A 181 1.19 -3.82 -18.39
C ALA A 181 0.32 -2.88 -19.25
N LEU A 182 0.34 -1.58 -18.94
CA LEU A 182 -0.40 -0.57 -19.69
C LEU A 182 0.10 -0.43 -21.13
N GLU A 183 1.42 -0.45 -21.35
CA GLU A 183 2.02 -0.44 -22.70
C GLU A 183 1.54 -1.65 -23.51
N GLN A 184 1.58 -2.86 -22.94
CA GLN A 184 1.09 -4.07 -23.61
C GLN A 184 -0.41 -4.01 -23.92
N ILE A 185 -1.23 -3.45 -23.03
CA ILE A 185 -2.67 -3.25 -23.24
C ILE A 185 -2.89 -2.26 -24.39
N LYS A 186 -2.12 -1.18 -24.45
CA LYS A 186 -2.16 -0.20 -25.53
C LYS A 186 -1.78 -0.83 -26.89
N GLU A 187 -0.70 -1.60 -26.92
CA GLU A 187 -0.23 -2.32 -28.12
C GLU A 187 -1.27 -3.34 -28.61
N SER A 188 -2.08 -3.91 -27.73
CA SER A 188 -3.18 -4.82 -28.10
C SER A 188 -4.36 -4.10 -28.77
N GLY A 189 -4.36 -2.77 -28.83
CA GLY A 189 -5.42 -1.97 -29.43
C GLY A 189 -6.65 -1.77 -28.54
N ALA A 190 -6.51 -1.79 -27.23
CA ALA A 190 -7.60 -1.60 -26.28
C ALA A 190 -8.10 -0.14 -26.26
N GLU A 191 -9.13 0.15 -27.06
CA GLU A 191 -9.68 1.52 -27.25
C GLU A 191 -10.11 2.20 -25.93
N TRP A 192 -10.61 1.43 -24.94
CA TRP A 192 -11.05 1.98 -23.66
C TRP A 192 -9.89 2.66 -22.89
N LEU A 193 -8.65 2.29 -23.16
CA LEU A 193 -7.49 2.88 -22.49
C LEU A 193 -7.27 4.35 -22.88
N ASN A 194 -7.77 4.79 -24.05
CA ASN A 194 -7.69 6.19 -24.47
C ASN A 194 -8.45 7.16 -23.55
N ASP A 195 -9.46 6.66 -22.82
CA ASP A 195 -10.25 7.41 -21.85
C ASP A 195 -9.76 7.22 -20.40
N CYS A 196 -8.69 6.44 -20.20
CA CYS A 196 -8.12 6.18 -18.89
C CYS A 196 -7.06 7.24 -18.54
N ARG A 197 -7.18 7.84 -17.36
CA ARG A 197 -6.18 8.77 -16.80
C ARG A 197 -5.28 8.02 -15.83
N ILE A 198 -3.98 8.24 -15.95
CA ILE A 198 -2.98 7.63 -15.07
C ILE A 198 -2.36 8.73 -14.22
N TRP A 199 -2.59 8.65 -12.92
CA TRP A 199 -2.10 9.60 -11.94
C TRP A 199 -0.98 8.99 -11.10
N MET A 200 0.13 9.70 -11.02
CA MET A 200 1.28 9.33 -10.21
C MET A 200 1.22 10.07 -8.88
N TYR A 201 1.29 9.33 -7.77
CA TYR A 201 1.41 9.90 -6.43
C TYR A 201 2.82 9.69 -5.86
N ARG A 202 3.22 10.53 -4.91
CA ARG A 202 4.46 10.33 -4.13
C ARG A 202 4.11 9.73 -2.77
N GLY A 203 5.00 8.84 -2.28
CA GLY A 203 4.84 8.20 -0.98
C GLY A 203 5.13 9.13 0.22
N ALA A 204 5.36 8.57 1.40
CA ALA A 204 5.59 9.33 2.64
C ALA A 204 6.89 10.19 2.62
N TRP A 205 7.80 9.94 1.68
CA TRP A 205 9.16 10.46 1.69
C TRP A 205 9.30 11.84 1.07
N ALA A 206 8.54 12.14 0.04
CA ALA A 206 8.69 13.37 -0.71
C ALA A 206 7.36 13.81 -1.33
N GLU A 207 7.28 15.08 -1.76
CA GLU A 207 6.19 15.60 -2.58
C GLU A 207 6.72 16.00 -3.95
N TRP A 208 5.83 16.16 -4.91
CA TRP A 208 6.16 16.73 -6.21
C TRP A 208 6.65 18.17 -6.05
N PRO A 209 7.65 18.61 -6.83
CA PRO A 209 7.88 20.03 -7.04
C PRO A 209 6.58 20.72 -7.50
N VAL A 210 6.33 21.96 -7.02
CA VAL A 210 5.05 22.66 -7.30
C VAL A 210 4.80 22.79 -8.81
N GLU A 211 5.86 22.97 -9.59
CA GLU A 211 5.80 23.08 -11.06
C GLU A 211 5.43 21.77 -11.77
N ASP A 212 5.56 20.63 -11.07
CA ASP A 212 5.24 19.32 -11.60
C ASP A 212 3.85 18.82 -11.17
N ILE A 213 3.15 19.57 -10.32
CA ILE A 213 1.83 19.18 -9.82
C ILE A 213 0.76 19.56 -10.83
N GLU A 214 0.03 18.56 -11.32
CA GLU A 214 -1.04 18.74 -12.32
C GLU A 214 -2.44 18.59 -11.72
N MET A 215 -2.55 17.87 -10.60
CA MET A 215 -3.79 17.78 -9.83
C MET A 215 -3.52 17.88 -8.33
N CYS A 216 -4.30 18.71 -7.65
CA CYS A 216 -4.34 18.77 -6.19
C CYS A 216 -5.73 18.47 -5.67
N VAL A 217 -5.80 17.62 -4.66
CA VAL A 217 -7.03 17.30 -3.96
C VAL A 217 -6.97 17.92 -2.56
N PRO A 218 -7.71 19.03 -2.32
CA PRO A 218 -7.73 19.66 -1.02
C PRO A 218 -8.50 18.85 0.00
N MET A 219 -8.08 18.88 1.25
CA MET A 219 -8.71 18.20 2.37
C MET A 219 -9.17 19.18 3.45
N SER A 220 -10.36 18.93 4.00
CA SER A 220 -10.84 19.53 5.24
C SER A 220 -10.14 18.90 6.45
N PRO A 221 -10.26 19.50 7.65
CA PRO A 221 -9.78 18.89 8.90
C PRO A 221 -10.37 17.49 9.16
N GLU A 222 -11.66 17.28 8.81
CA GLU A 222 -12.32 15.98 8.96
C GLU A 222 -11.76 14.94 8.00
N GLU A 223 -11.54 15.31 6.74
CA GLU A 223 -10.94 14.40 5.73
C GLU A 223 -9.51 14.04 6.10
N LEU A 224 -8.71 14.98 6.59
CA LEU A 224 -7.36 14.72 7.07
C LEU A 224 -7.37 13.80 8.31
N MET A 225 -8.32 13.98 9.23
CA MET A 225 -8.50 13.11 10.38
C MET A 225 -8.93 11.70 9.93
N HIS A 226 -9.79 11.58 8.91
CA HIS A 226 -10.21 10.30 8.34
C HIS A 226 -8.99 9.57 7.74
N LYS A 227 -8.20 10.26 6.93
CA LYS A 227 -6.93 9.74 6.38
C LYS A 227 -6.02 9.21 7.49
N ARG A 228 -5.78 9.98 8.55
CA ARG A 228 -4.99 9.54 9.72
C ARG A 228 -5.53 8.23 10.31
N LYS A 229 -6.84 8.15 10.53
CA LYS A 229 -7.47 6.95 11.08
C LYS A 229 -7.33 5.74 10.15
N ALA A 230 -7.35 5.94 8.82
CA ALA A 230 -7.08 4.87 7.86
C ALA A 230 -5.64 4.37 7.95
N ILE A 231 -4.66 5.28 8.01
CA ILE A 231 -3.23 4.94 8.19
C ILE A 231 -3.03 4.14 9.50
N LEU A 232 -3.67 4.55 10.60
CA LEU A 232 -3.57 3.88 11.90
C LEU A 232 -4.19 2.46 11.93
N LYS A 233 -4.89 2.01 10.86
CA LYS A 233 -5.31 0.60 10.73
C LYS A 233 -4.13 -0.33 10.43
N HIS A 234 -3.03 0.19 9.92
CA HIS A 234 -1.79 -0.55 9.67
C HIS A 234 -0.90 -0.55 10.92
N SER A 235 -1.41 -1.14 12.00
CA SER A 235 -0.80 -1.08 13.34
C SER A 235 0.60 -1.69 13.41
N SER A 236 0.89 -2.72 12.61
CA SER A 236 2.21 -3.34 12.53
C SER A 236 3.31 -2.40 12.03
N GLN A 237 2.93 -1.25 11.45
CA GLN A 237 3.85 -0.26 10.87
C GLN A 237 3.96 1.01 11.74
N MET A 238 3.30 1.04 12.89
CA MET A 238 3.24 2.26 13.71
C MET A 238 4.43 2.43 14.67
N GLU A 239 5.10 1.35 15.05
CA GLU A 239 6.17 1.38 16.05
C GLU A 239 7.57 1.63 15.46
N SER A 240 7.76 1.43 14.19
CA SER A 240 9.05 1.62 13.54
C SER A 240 8.96 2.65 12.43
N ALA A 241 9.73 3.75 12.55
CA ALA A 241 10.16 4.49 11.38
C ALA A 241 11.38 3.72 10.81
N PRO A 242 11.21 2.81 9.85
CA PRO A 242 12.28 1.87 9.47
C PRO A 242 13.42 2.53 8.72
N TYR A 243 13.43 3.85 8.56
CA TYR A 243 14.39 4.55 7.73
C TYR A 243 15.20 5.58 8.47
N LEU A 244 16.43 5.30 8.35
CA LEU A 244 17.65 5.98 8.65
C LEU A 244 17.60 7.46 8.29
N GLY A 245 17.55 8.25 9.29
CA GLY A 245 17.65 9.70 9.30
C GLY A 245 17.28 10.19 10.68
N ASN A 246 17.59 11.41 10.98
CA ASN A 246 17.25 12.03 12.26
C ASN A 246 15.75 12.36 12.41
N ASP A 247 14.89 11.85 11.53
CA ASP A 247 13.46 12.10 11.55
C ASP A 247 12.71 11.01 12.33
N SER A 248 12.38 11.31 13.57
CA SER A 248 11.65 10.40 14.48
C SER A 248 10.14 10.37 14.28
N ARG A 249 9.61 11.12 13.29
CA ARG A 249 8.16 11.16 13.06
C ARG A 249 7.67 9.84 12.48
N LEU A 250 6.49 9.41 12.93
CA LEU A 250 5.77 8.26 12.37
C LEU A 250 5.27 8.57 10.93
N PHE A 251 4.98 7.55 10.14
CA PHE A 251 4.51 7.71 8.76
C PHE A 251 3.32 8.66 8.63
N TRP A 252 2.30 8.53 9.49
CA TRP A 252 1.13 9.40 9.44
C TRP A 252 1.48 10.87 9.71
N GLN A 253 2.43 11.15 10.62
CA GLN A 253 2.90 12.51 10.90
C GLN A 253 3.61 13.11 9.69
N ARG A 254 4.48 12.33 9.04
CA ARG A 254 5.17 12.76 7.82
C ARG A 254 4.18 13.04 6.69
N ALA A 255 3.20 12.14 6.48
CA ALA A 255 2.16 12.32 5.46
C ALA A 255 1.34 13.59 5.70
N GLU A 256 0.90 13.85 6.94
CA GLU A 256 0.18 15.08 7.28
C GLU A 256 1.02 16.34 7.09
N ASP A 257 2.25 16.35 7.59
CA ASP A 257 3.15 17.49 7.45
C ASP A 257 3.44 17.80 5.99
N ARG A 258 3.60 16.76 5.15
CA ARG A 258 3.75 16.90 3.71
C ARG A 258 2.50 17.52 3.09
N ASN A 259 1.32 16.96 3.33
CA ASN A 259 0.08 17.47 2.77
C ASN A 259 -0.26 18.88 3.24
N ARG A 260 0.04 19.22 4.51
CA ARG A 260 -0.06 20.61 5.01
C ARG A 260 0.96 21.54 4.37
N GLY A 261 2.17 21.01 4.12
CA GLY A 261 3.21 21.75 3.41
C GLY A 261 2.77 22.14 2.00
N THR A 262 2.20 21.20 1.26
CA THR A 262 1.63 21.44 -0.08
C THR A 262 0.53 22.50 -0.02
N ALA A 263 -0.42 22.39 0.91
CA ALA A 263 -1.48 23.38 1.09
C ALA A 263 -0.95 24.79 1.36
N ARG A 264 0.07 24.92 2.23
CA ARG A 264 0.71 26.21 2.52
C ARG A 264 1.40 26.84 1.31
N LEU A 265 2.00 26.02 0.42
CA LEU A 265 2.60 26.52 -0.82
C LEU A 265 1.53 27.11 -1.74
N TYR A 266 0.39 26.45 -1.88
CA TYR A 266 -0.73 26.96 -2.68
C TYR A 266 -1.38 28.19 -2.07
N ASP A 267 -1.51 28.28 -0.74
CA ASP A 267 -1.96 29.47 -0.04
C ASP A 267 -1.02 30.68 -0.30
N ALA A 268 0.31 30.44 -0.25
CA ALA A 268 1.30 31.45 -0.56
C ALA A 268 1.25 31.94 -2.02
N LEU A 269 0.73 31.12 -2.93
CA LEU A 269 0.47 31.50 -4.34
C LEU A 269 -0.86 32.25 -4.52
N GLY A 270 -1.60 32.49 -3.46
CA GLY A 270 -2.87 33.24 -3.47
C GLY A 270 -4.10 32.39 -3.80
N LEU A 271 -4.00 31.07 -3.70
CA LEU A 271 -5.14 30.16 -3.80
C LEU A 271 -5.88 30.06 -2.46
N ALA A 272 -7.06 29.41 -2.48
CA ALA A 272 -7.83 29.20 -1.26
C ALA A 272 -7.05 28.41 -0.22
N SER A 273 -7.16 28.82 1.05
CA SER A 273 -6.51 28.15 2.17
C SER A 273 -7.25 26.85 2.52
N TYR A 274 -6.53 25.72 2.49
CA TYR A 274 -7.01 24.41 2.89
C TYR A 274 -6.14 23.83 4.00
N GLU A 275 -6.69 22.89 4.79
CA GLU A 275 -5.95 22.23 5.86
C GLU A 275 -4.75 21.43 5.33
N ALA A 276 -4.96 20.70 4.24
CA ALA A 276 -3.95 19.86 3.60
C ALA A 276 -4.32 19.64 2.13
N MET A 277 -3.37 19.18 1.32
CA MET A 277 -3.58 18.78 -0.08
C MET A 277 -2.78 17.54 -0.41
N GLU A 278 -3.40 16.62 -1.16
CA GLU A 278 -2.72 15.53 -1.85
C GLU A 278 -2.44 15.95 -3.29
N ALA A 279 -1.26 15.63 -3.79
CA ALA A 279 -0.78 16.11 -5.08
C ALA A 279 -0.43 14.96 -6.01
N PHE A 280 -0.73 15.14 -7.30
CA PHE A 280 -0.56 14.14 -8.33
C PHE A 280 0.02 14.77 -9.60
N ARG A 281 0.72 13.92 -10.35
CA ARG A 281 1.20 14.22 -11.69
C ARG A 281 0.59 13.23 -12.67
N GLU A 282 0.19 13.68 -13.86
CA GLU A 282 -0.34 12.79 -14.89
C GLU A 282 0.80 12.06 -15.61
N TYR A 283 0.61 10.77 -15.86
CA TYR A 283 1.46 10.00 -16.76
C TYR A 283 0.76 9.83 -18.09
N HIS A 284 1.43 10.24 -19.15
CA HIS A 284 0.94 10.09 -20.51
C HIS A 284 1.55 8.83 -21.15
N LEU A 285 0.69 7.88 -21.49
CA LEU A 285 1.08 6.60 -22.10
C LEU A 285 1.34 6.76 -23.59
#